data_7b30f2d1038dfa807dfcb0246c90489a
#
_entry.id   7b30f2d1038dfa807dfcb0246c90489a
#
_cell.length_a   1.000
_cell.length_b   1.000
_cell.length_c   1.000
_cell.angle_alpha   90.00
_cell.angle_beta   90.00
_cell.angle_gamma   90.00
#
_symmetry.space_group_name_H-M   'P 1'
#
loop_
_entity.id
_entity.type
_entity.pdbx_description
1 polymer ?
#
loop_
_entity_poly.entity_id
_entity_poly.type
_entity_poly.pdbx_seq_one_letter_code
_entity_poly.pdbx_strand_id
1 'polypeptide(L)'
;KSYIRPDAELELERVVRIMQKYPELKINLGSHTDSRARDAYNWSLSTRRARSSKNWIVRQGIDPSRIKAEGFGETELVNKCSNGVNCSEDDHQLNRRTEFVIVNPEVIK
;
A
#
# COMPACT_ATOMS: atom_id res chain seq x y z
N LYS A 1 2.30 -6.79 -13.16
CA LYS A 1 2.49 -5.36 -13.33
C LYS A 1 2.10 -4.60 -12.07
N SER A 2 2.77 -3.48 -11.86
CA SER A 2 2.56 -2.64 -10.69
C SER A 2 1.85 -1.32 -11.01
N TYR A 3 1.04 -1.31 -12.04
CA TYR A 3 0.27 -0.12 -12.39
C TYR A 3 -0.82 0.16 -11.36
N ILE A 4 -1.22 1.42 -11.26
CA ILE A 4 -2.29 1.85 -10.35
C ILE A 4 -3.65 1.63 -11.02
N ARG A 5 -4.53 0.86 -10.39
CA ARG A 5 -5.88 0.62 -10.89
C ARG A 5 -6.78 1.82 -10.58
N PRO A 6 -7.84 2.06 -11.37
CA PRO A 6 -8.72 3.21 -11.14
C PRO A 6 -9.35 3.27 -9.75
N ASP A 7 -9.72 2.13 -9.16
CA ASP A 7 -10.27 2.10 -7.81
C ASP A 7 -9.22 2.48 -6.76
N ALA A 8 -7.95 2.12 -7.00
CA ALA A 8 -6.86 2.51 -6.12
C ALA A 8 -6.54 4.00 -6.24
N GLU A 9 -6.75 4.61 -7.42
CA GLU A 9 -6.52 6.04 -7.58
C GLU A 9 -7.42 6.89 -6.69
N LEU A 10 -8.68 6.48 -6.47
CA LEU A 10 -9.59 7.19 -5.58
C LEU A 10 -9.04 7.25 -4.16
N GLU A 11 -8.48 6.14 -3.70
CA GLU A 11 -7.87 6.05 -2.37
C GLU A 11 -6.63 6.95 -2.29
N LEU A 12 -5.79 6.91 -3.31
CA LEU A 12 -4.59 7.73 -3.38
C LEU A 12 -4.93 9.22 -3.45
N GLU A 13 -6.01 9.59 -4.14
CA GLU A 13 -6.45 10.98 -4.19
C GLU A 13 -6.85 11.50 -2.81
N ARG A 14 -7.48 10.66 -1.99
CA ARG A 14 -7.83 11.03 -0.61
C ARG A 14 -6.58 11.27 0.22
N VAL A 15 -5.57 10.42 0.06
CA VAL A 15 -4.29 10.57 0.75
C VAL A 15 -3.62 11.88 0.34
N VAL A 16 -3.61 12.19 -0.95
CA VAL A 16 -3.04 13.44 -1.46
C VAL A 16 -3.75 14.64 -0.84
N ARG A 17 -5.07 14.63 -0.79
CA ARG A 17 -5.84 15.75 -0.23
C ARG A 17 -5.50 16.01 1.23
N ILE A 18 -5.40 14.95 2.05
CA ILE A 18 -5.06 15.14 3.46
C ILE A 18 -3.63 15.63 3.62
N MET A 19 -2.71 15.16 2.78
CA MET A 19 -1.33 15.60 2.81
C MET A 19 -1.17 17.04 2.34
N GLN A 20 -2.00 17.49 1.42
CA GLN A 20 -2.03 18.89 0.99
C GLN A 20 -2.59 19.80 2.09
N LYS A 21 -3.60 19.31 2.81
CA LYS A 21 -4.21 20.07 3.90
C LYS A 21 -3.28 20.24 5.09
N TYR A 22 -2.45 19.23 5.36
CA TYR A 22 -1.51 19.22 6.49
C TYR A 22 -0.09 19.05 5.95
N PRO A 23 0.63 20.16 5.65
CA PRO A 23 1.94 20.08 4.98
C PRO A 23 3.01 19.31 5.75
N GLU A 24 2.88 19.17 7.08
CA GLU A 24 3.85 18.45 7.88
C GLU A 24 3.51 16.96 8.05
N LEU A 25 2.37 16.52 7.55
CA LEU A 25 1.92 15.13 7.69
C LEU A 25 2.85 14.19 6.94
N LYS A 26 3.23 13.09 7.61
CA LYS A 26 4.04 12.01 7.01
C LYS A 26 3.29 10.71 7.09
N ILE A 27 3.46 9.87 6.07
CA ILE A 27 2.80 8.57 6.02
C ILE A 27 3.80 7.45 5.74
N ASN A 28 3.47 6.26 6.23
CA ASN A 28 4.06 5.01 5.78
C ASN A 28 3.03 4.31 4.90
N LEU A 29 3.46 3.89 3.71
CA LEU A 29 2.63 3.21 2.74
C LEU A 29 3.11 1.77 2.63
N GLY A 30 2.25 0.81 2.95
CA GLY A 30 2.56 -0.61 2.88
C GLY A 30 1.70 -1.30 1.85
N SER A 31 2.32 -2.15 1.02
CA SER A 31 1.60 -2.95 0.04
C SER A 31 1.76 -4.43 0.36
N HIS A 32 0.69 -5.19 0.17
CA HIS A 32 0.60 -6.59 0.56
C HIS A 32 0.06 -7.44 -0.58
N THR A 33 0.45 -8.71 -0.59
CA THR A 33 -0.05 -9.69 -1.55
C THR A 33 -0.81 -10.78 -0.81
N ASP A 34 -1.52 -11.64 -1.57
CA ASP A 34 -1.99 -12.92 -1.03
C ASP A 34 -0.84 -13.93 -1.06
N SER A 35 -1.10 -15.17 -0.63
CA SER A 35 -0.07 -16.20 -0.45
C SER A 35 0.11 -17.14 -1.65
N ARG A 36 -0.52 -16.87 -2.79
CA ARG A 36 -0.60 -17.84 -3.89
C ARG A 36 0.64 -17.97 -4.77
N ALA A 37 1.58 -17.03 -4.66
CA ALA A 37 2.83 -17.09 -5.42
C ALA A 37 4.00 -17.35 -4.49
N ARG A 38 5.21 -17.49 -5.05
CA ARG A 38 6.42 -17.65 -4.24
C ARG A 38 6.66 -16.40 -3.40
N ASP A 39 7.23 -16.60 -2.21
CA ASP A 39 7.51 -15.51 -1.28
C ASP A 39 8.37 -14.42 -1.92
N ALA A 40 9.43 -14.80 -2.64
CA ALA A 40 10.29 -13.83 -3.30
C ALA A 40 9.55 -13.02 -4.37
N TYR A 41 8.65 -13.66 -5.11
CA TYR A 41 7.84 -12.99 -6.12
C TYR A 41 6.86 -12.02 -5.45
N ASN A 42 6.21 -12.44 -4.38
CA ASN A 42 5.25 -11.62 -3.65
C ASN A 42 5.94 -10.41 -3.02
N TRP A 43 7.13 -10.61 -2.48
CA TRP A 43 7.95 -9.52 -1.95
C TRP A 43 8.26 -8.49 -3.03
N SER A 44 8.75 -8.95 -4.18
CA SER A 44 9.08 -8.07 -5.31
C SER A 44 7.86 -7.34 -5.83
N LEU A 45 6.74 -8.04 -5.97
CA LEU A 45 5.49 -7.46 -6.47
C LEU A 45 4.97 -6.37 -5.54
N SER A 46 4.92 -6.65 -4.23
CA SER A 46 4.43 -5.68 -3.25
C SER A 46 5.35 -4.46 -3.17
N THR A 47 6.66 -4.66 -3.28
CA THR A 47 7.61 -3.55 -3.28
C THR A 47 7.40 -2.64 -4.50
N ARG A 48 7.20 -3.23 -5.69
CA ARG A 48 6.92 -2.45 -6.89
C ARG A 48 5.61 -1.69 -6.79
N ARG A 49 4.58 -2.31 -6.22
CA ARG A 49 3.28 -1.67 -6.02
C ARG A 49 3.38 -0.51 -5.04
N ALA A 50 4.11 -0.69 -3.95
CA ALA A 50 4.33 0.37 -2.98
C ALA A 50 5.04 1.56 -3.63
N ARG A 51 6.08 1.30 -4.42
CA ARG A 51 6.80 2.34 -5.15
C ARG A 51 5.92 3.05 -6.16
N SER A 52 5.09 2.31 -6.89
CA SER A 52 4.17 2.90 -7.87
C SER A 52 3.18 3.83 -7.20
N SER A 53 2.65 3.44 -6.05
CA SER A 53 1.71 4.27 -5.29
C SER A 53 2.40 5.53 -4.77
N LYS A 54 3.60 5.40 -4.21
CA LYS A 54 4.38 6.56 -3.77
C LYS A 54 4.67 7.50 -4.94
N ASN A 55 5.11 6.97 -6.08
CA ASN A 55 5.43 7.79 -7.24
C ASN A 55 4.20 8.54 -7.75
N TRP A 56 3.04 7.88 -7.72
CA TRP A 56 1.80 8.54 -8.10
C TRP A 56 1.52 9.74 -7.18
N ILE A 57 1.65 9.57 -5.87
CA ILE A 57 1.42 10.63 -4.89
C ILE A 57 2.43 11.78 -5.10
N VAL A 58 3.69 11.44 -5.32
CA VAL A 58 4.75 12.43 -5.54
C VAL A 58 4.46 13.25 -6.80
N ARG A 59 3.94 12.62 -7.86
CA ARG A 59 3.58 13.35 -9.09
C ARG A 59 2.44 14.34 -8.88
N GLN A 60 1.67 14.20 -7.78
CA GLN A 60 0.62 15.16 -7.44
C GLN A 60 1.18 16.37 -6.66
N GLY A 61 2.50 16.44 -6.48
CA GLY A 61 3.14 17.57 -5.83
C GLY A 61 3.52 17.36 -4.37
N ILE A 62 3.43 16.13 -3.89
CA ILE A 62 3.83 15.79 -2.50
C ILE A 62 5.32 15.47 -2.47
N ASP A 63 6.05 16.07 -1.51
CA ASP A 63 7.48 15.83 -1.35
C ASP A 63 7.73 14.34 -0.99
N PRO A 64 8.63 13.65 -1.69
CA PRO A 64 8.89 12.22 -1.43
C PRO A 64 9.40 11.94 -0.02
N SER A 65 10.03 12.90 0.65
CA SER A 65 10.51 12.70 2.02
C SER A 65 9.38 12.51 3.04
N ARG A 66 8.16 12.83 2.65
CA ARG A 66 6.98 12.68 3.50
C ARG A 66 6.35 11.29 3.41
N ILE A 67 6.87 10.42 2.53
CA ILE A 67 6.29 9.11 2.26
C ILE A 67 7.37 8.04 2.34
N LYS A 68 7.17 7.07 3.23
CA LYS A 68 7.98 5.85 3.26
C LYS A 68 7.13 4.74 2.65
N ALA A 69 7.64 4.09 1.61
CA ALA A 69 6.92 3.01 0.92
C ALA A 69 7.63 1.69 1.14
N GLU A 70 6.88 0.65 1.48
CA GLU A 70 7.44 -0.66 1.77
C GLU A 70 6.50 -1.76 1.30
N GLY A 71 7.08 -2.83 0.70
CA GLY A 71 6.35 -4.03 0.35
C GLY A 71 6.55 -5.10 1.39
N PHE A 72 5.48 -5.78 1.77
CA PHE A 72 5.50 -6.82 2.80
C PHE A 72 5.24 -8.22 2.24
N GLY A 73 4.95 -8.35 0.93
CA GLY A 73 4.60 -9.64 0.36
C GLY A 73 3.41 -10.24 1.08
N GLU A 74 3.52 -11.51 1.46
CA GLU A 74 2.46 -12.20 2.20
C GLU A 74 2.72 -12.27 3.71
N THR A 75 3.70 -11.52 4.24
CA THR A 75 4.12 -11.67 5.64
C THR A 75 3.08 -11.19 6.66
N GLU A 76 2.12 -10.38 6.23
CA GLU A 76 1.09 -9.82 7.12
C GLU A 76 -0.30 -10.06 6.58
N LEU A 77 -0.68 -11.33 6.49
CA LEU A 77 -2.01 -11.73 6.05
C LEU A 77 -3.05 -11.33 7.09
N VAL A 78 -4.23 -10.91 6.62
CA VAL A 78 -5.34 -10.54 7.50
C VAL A 78 -6.23 -11.73 7.86
N ASN A 79 -5.97 -12.90 7.28
CA ASN A 79 -6.72 -14.12 7.52
C ASN A 79 -5.78 -15.33 7.51
N LYS A 80 -6.34 -16.55 7.59
CA LYS A 80 -5.55 -17.79 7.67
C LYS A 80 -5.13 -18.34 6.31
N CYS A 81 -5.14 -17.53 5.25
CA CYS A 81 -4.84 -17.98 3.88
C CYS A 81 -3.34 -18.03 3.60
N SER A 82 -2.59 -18.70 4.45
CA SER A 82 -1.16 -18.91 4.25
C SER A 82 -0.89 -19.98 3.19
N ASN A 83 0.38 -20.23 2.90
CA ASN A 83 0.77 -21.19 1.88
C ASN A 83 0.15 -22.57 2.14
N GLY A 84 -0.44 -23.15 1.10
CA GLY A 84 -1.05 -24.48 1.18
C GLY A 84 -2.46 -24.53 1.75
N VAL A 85 -2.99 -23.43 2.25
CA VAL A 85 -4.36 -23.37 2.76
C VAL A 85 -5.32 -23.02 1.61
N ASN A 86 -6.40 -23.81 1.48
CA ASN A 86 -7.42 -23.52 0.48
C ASN A 86 -8.28 -22.35 0.92
N CYS A 87 -8.33 -21.32 0.09
CA CYS A 87 -9.14 -20.14 0.34
C CYS A 87 -9.88 -19.73 -0.92
N SER A 88 -11.00 -19.04 -0.75
CA SER A 88 -11.73 -18.47 -1.85
C SER A 88 -10.97 -17.29 -2.47
N GLU A 89 -11.36 -16.88 -3.66
CA GLU A 89 -10.81 -15.69 -4.29
C GLU A 89 -11.05 -14.46 -3.40
N ASP A 90 -12.23 -14.37 -2.78
CA ASP A 90 -12.55 -13.24 -1.90
C ASP A 90 -11.62 -13.19 -0.68
N ASP A 91 -11.29 -14.36 -0.11
CA ASP A 91 -10.35 -14.43 1.02
C ASP A 91 -8.96 -13.95 0.60
N HIS A 92 -8.48 -14.36 -0.57
CA HIS A 92 -7.20 -13.90 -1.09
C HIS A 92 -7.23 -12.41 -1.40
N GLN A 93 -8.36 -11.90 -1.89
CA GLN A 93 -8.52 -10.48 -2.20
C GLN A 93 -8.32 -9.60 -0.96
N LEU A 94 -8.74 -10.07 0.22
CA LEU A 94 -8.55 -9.31 1.46
C LEU A 94 -7.07 -9.07 1.78
N ASN A 95 -6.18 -9.94 1.30
CA ASN A 95 -4.74 -9.81 1.54
C ASN A 95 -4.06 -8.91 0.51
N ARG A 96 -4.62 -8.78 -0.69
CA ARG A 96 -4.07 -7.92 -1.73
C ARG A 96 -4.49 -6.47 -1.48
N ARG A 97 -3.73 -5.79 -0.63
CA ARG A 97 -4.13 -4.47 -0.15
C ARG A 97 -2.95 -3.52 -0.04
N THR A 98 -3.26 -2.23 -0.07
CA THR A 98 -2.33 -1.16 0.26
C THR A 98 -2.86 -0.45 1.50
N GLU A 99 -1.99 -0.23 2.46
CA GLU A 99 -2.34 0.43 3.72
C GLU A 99 -1.56 1.72 3.86
N PHE A 100 -2.20 2.73 4.45
CA PHE A 100 -1.59 4.02 4.73
C PHE A 100 -1.65 4.27 6.22
N VAL A 101 -0.50 4.52 6.84
CA VAL A 101 -0.42 4.81 8.26
C VAL A 101 0.16 6.20 8.44
N ILE A 102 -0.57 7.05 9.16
CA ILE A 102 -0.07 8.39 9.51
C ILE A 102 0.92 8.24 10.64
N VAL A 103 2.16 8.70 10.43
CA VAL A 103 3.25 8.54 11.42
C VAL A 103 3.24 9.62 12.48
N ASN A 104 2.69 10.78 12.16
CA ASN A 104 2.67 11.94 13.06
C ASN A 104 1.27 12.56 13.16
N PRO A 105 0.29 11.82 13.73
CA PRO A 105 -1.11 12.29 13.77
C PRO A 105 -1.31 13.58 14.55
N GLU A 106 -0.37 13.98 15.37
CA GLU A 106 -0.45 15.22 16.16
C GLU A 106 -0.52 16.47 15.28
N VAL A 107 -0.13 16.40 14.00
CA VAL A 107 -0.20 17.55 13.10
C VAL A 107 -1.61 17.78 12.54
N ILE A 108 -2.52 16.84 12.74
CA ILE A 108 -3.92 16.95 12.32
C ILE A 108 -4.66 17.75 13.38
N LYS A 109 -5.25 18.86 12.96
CA LYS A 109 -5.92 19.78 13.91
C LYS A 109 -7.35 20.03 13.55
#